data_8529e20e01c5bec1ed684b5ec6a40d06
#
_entry.id   8529e20e01c5bec1ed684b5ec6a40d06
#
_cell.length_a   1.000
_cell.length_b   1.000
_cell.length_c   1.000
_cell.angle_alpha   90.00
_cell.angle_beta   90.00
_cell.angle_gamma   90.00
#
_symmetry.space_group_name_H-M   'P 1'
#
loop_
_entity.id
_entity.type
_entity.pdbx_description
1 polymer ?
#
loop_
_entity_poly.entity_id
_entity_poly.type
_entity_poly.pdbx_seq_one_letter_code
_entity_poly.pdbx_strand_id
1 'polypeptide(L)'
;MTGWDREYLANKEAYLKIFDSAMQQEQEQNVEFLEKSLAKMTGRKYAVACNSGTDALHFALISLGIDSRYDVMTTQFSWIATASCISMVGARPVFCEPNILNYHMDLDSIKRM
;
A
#
# COMPACT_ATOMS: atom_id res chain seq x y z
N MET A 1 -3.70 16.29 -24.87
CA MET A 1 -4.62 15.51 -24.02
C MET A 1 -3.80 14.46 -23.28
N THR A 2 -3.76 14.50 -21.98
CA THR A 2 -3.02 13.56 -21.12
C THR A 2 -3.69 12.17 -21.12
N GLY A 3 -3.00 11.14 -20.62
CA GLY A 3 -3.62 9.82 -20.43
C GLY A 3 -4.83 9.87 -19.50
N TRP A 4 -4.77 10.70 -18.46
CA TRP A 4 -5.84 10.92 -17.50
C TRP A 4 -7.10 11.53 -18.12
N ASP A 5 -6.96 12.49 -19.03
CA ASP A 5 -8.11 13.11 -19.70
C ASP A 5 -8.88 12.09 -20.54
N ARG A 6 -8.16 11.19 -21.23
CA ARG A 6 -8.78 10.14 -22.06
C ARG A 6 -9.51 9.11 -21.20
N GLU A 7 -8.90 8.68 -20.12
CA GLU A 7 -9.50 7.73 -19.18
C GLU A 7 -10.74 8.31 -18.53
N TYR A 8 -10.66 9.57 -18.05
CA TYR A 8 -11.82 10.26 -17.47
C TYR A 8 -12.96 10.36 -18.46
N LEU A 9 -12.72 10.80 -19.70
CA LEU A 9 -13.78 10.97 -20.69
C LEU A 9 -14.42 9.63 -21.09
N ALA A 10 -13.63 8.55 -21.15
CA ALA A 10 -14.14 7.20 -21.45
C ALA A 10 -15.04 6.63 -20.35
N ASN A 11 -14.81 7.02 -19.08
CA ASN A 11 -15.50 6.46 -17.91
C ASN A 11 -16.32 7.49 -17.14
N LYS A 12 -16.57 8.67 -17.70
CA LYS A 12 -17.22 9.80 -17.02
C LYS A 12 -18.55 9.43 -16.34
N GLU A 13 -19.42 8.70 -17.05
CA GLU A 13 -20.71 8.30 -16.49
C GLU A 13 -20.56 7.34 -15.30
N ALA A 14 -19.59 6.44 -15.37
CA ALA A 14 -19.30 5.53 -14.26
C ALA A 14 -18.78 6.30 -13.04
N TYR A 15 -17.89 7.28 -13.23
CA TYR A 15 -17.40 8.13 -12.14
C TYR A 15 -18.50 8.97 -11.51
N LEU A 16 -19.42 9.53 -12.31
CA LEU A 16 -20.57 10.29 -11.78
C LEU A 16 -21.50 9.40 -10.96
N LYS A 17 -21.79 8.18 -11.41
CA LYS A 17 -22.61 7.23 -10.63
C LYS A 17 -21.95 6.85 -9.30
N ILE A 18 -20.61 6.61 -9.31
CA ILE A 18 -19.87 6.33 -8.07
C ILE A 18 -19.92 7.53 -7.13
N PHE A 19 -19.77 8.76 -7.66
CA PHE A 19 -19.86 9.97 -6.85
C PHE A 19 -21.25 10.13 -6.23
N ASP A 20 -22.32 9.95 -6.99
CA ASP A 20 -23.69 10.04 -6.49
C ASP A 20 -23.96 9.00 -5.40
N SER A 21 -23.52 7.75 -5.60
CA SER A 21 -23.61 6.68 -4.60
C SER A 21 -22.84 7.04 -3.31
N ALA A 22 -21.63 7.58 -3.44
CA ALA A 22 -20.83 8.02 -2.30
C ALA A 22 -21.50 9.15 -1.51
N MET A 23 -22.16 10.09 -2.21
CA MET A 23 -22.91 11.19 -1.59
C MET A 23 -24.20 10.74 -0.89
N GLN A 24 -24.79 9.60 -1.30
CA GLN A 24 -25.98 9.00 -0.68
C GLN A 24 -25.68 8.12 0.55
N GLN A 25 -24.45 8.16 1.07
CA GLN A 25 -24.02 7.40 2.26
C GLN A 25 -23.94 5.86 2.07
N GLU A 26 -23.87 5.38 0.85
CA GLU A 26 -23.64 3.95 0.56
C GLU A 26 -22.15 3.54 0.67
N GLN A 27 -21.32 4.34 1.35
CA GLN A 27 -19.87 4.17 1.39
C GLN A 27 -19.44 2.82 1.99
N GLU A 28 -20.10 2.40 3.07
CA GLU A 28 -19.78 1.13 3.73
C GLU A 28 -20.01 -0.07 2.81
N GLN A 29 -21.09 -0.06 2.04
CA GLN A 29 -21.38 -1.14 1.09
C GLN A 29 -20.36 -1.17 -0.06
N ASN A 30 -19.92 -0.01 -0.53
CA ASN A 30 -18.91 0.10 -1.57
C ASN A 30 -17.54 -0.40 -1.11
N VAL A 31 -17.15 -0.10 0.13
CA VAL A 31 -15.90 -0.60 0.73
C VAL A 31 -15.97 -2.12 0.90
N GLU A 32 -17.05 -2.65 1.44
CA GLU A 32 -17.22 -4.10 1.61
C GLU A 32 -17.19 -4.84 0.27
N PHE A 33 -17.84 -4.29 -0.76
CA PHE A 33 -17.80 -4.85 -2.11
C PHE A 33 -16.37 -4.86 -2.68
N LEU A 34 -15.63 -3.76 -2.51
CA LEU A 34 -14.23 -3.65 -2.94
C LEU A 34 -13.37 -4.71 -2.24
N GLU A 35 -13.45 -4.81 -0.93
CA GLU A 35 -12.68 -5.77 -0.13
C GLU A 35 -12.96 -7.22 -0.55
N LYS A 36 -14.23 -7.59 -0.70
CA LYS A 36 -14.63 -8.93 -1.19
C LYS A 36 -14.08 -9.20 -2.60
N SER A 37 -14.17 -8.21 -3.48
CA SER A 37 -13.69 -8.34 -4.87
C SER A 37 -12.17 -8.51 -4.93
N LEU A 38 -11.42 -7.72 -4.17
CA LEU A 38 -9.96 -7.81 -4.07
C LEU A 38 -9.50 -9.12 -3.43
N ALA A 39 -10.15 -9.56 -2.35
CA ALA A 39 -9.86 -10.83 -1.72
C ALA A 39 -10.03 -11.99 -2.71
N LYS A 40 -11.15 -12.00 -3.47
CA LYS A 40 -11.40 -13.01 -4.52
C LYS A 40 -10.36 -12.95 -5.64
N MET A 41 -10.05 -11.75 -6.14
CA MET A 41 -9.10 -11.56 -7.26
C MET A 41 -7.69 -12.01 -6.90
N THR A 42 -7.25 -11.78 -5.65
CA THR A 42 -5.91 -12.13 -5.17
C THR A 42 -5.83 -13.53 -4.56
N GLY A 43 -6.94 -14.26 -4.45
CA GLY A 43 -7.03 -15.57 -3.80
C GLY A 43 -6.77 -15.51 -2.29
N ARG A 44 -6.97 -14.35 -1.66
CA ARG A 44 -6.81 -14.15 -0.21
C ARG A 44 -8.14 -14.32 0.50
N LYS A 45 -8.09 -14.70 1.78
CA LYS A 45 -9.29 -14.87 2.61
C LYS A 45 -9.95 -13.53 2.92
N TYR A 46 -9.15 -12.50 3.11
CA TYR A 46 -9.59 -11.15 3.46
C TYR A 46 -8.81 -10.10 2.68
N ALA A 47 -9.44 -8.95 2.47
CA ALA A 47 -8.81 -7.70 2.09
C ALA A 47 -9.35 -6.61 3.03
N VAL A 48 -8.53 -5.64 3.36
CA VAL A 48 -8.91 -4.51 4.21
C VAL A 48 -8.53 -3.23 3.48
N ALA A 49 -9.51 -2.39 3.21
CA ALA A 49 -9.30 -1.09 2.60
C ALA A 49 -8.75 -0.10 3.65
N CYS A 50 -7.89 0.79 3.21
CA CYS A 50 -7.33 1.87 4.02
C CYS A 50 -7.12 3.12 3.16
N ASN A 51 -6.91 4.27 3.81
CA ASN A 51 -6.90 5.58 3.14
C ASN A 51 -5.68 5.80 2.24
N SER A 52 -4.58 5.10 2.49
CA SER A 52 -3.32 5.30 1.74
C SER A 52 -2.44 4.06 1.76
N GLY A 53 -1.47 4.00 0.83
CA GLY A 53 -0.43 2.98 0.86
C GLY A 53 0.46 3.08 2.12
N THR A 54 0.62 4.26 2.69
CA THR A 54 1.31 4.47 3.97
C THR A 54 0.57 3.76 5.09
N ASP A 55 -0.75 3.94 5.19
CA ASP A 55 -1.57 3.25 6.20
C ASP A 55 -1.54 1.73 6.00
N ALA A 56 -1.57 1.28 4.74
CA ALA A 56 -1.48 -0.15 4.45
C ALA A 56 -0.19 -0.77 4.97
N LEU A 57 0.96 -0.13 4.76
CA LEU A 57 2.25 -0.57 5.29
C LEU A 57 2.29 -0.52 6.82
N HIS A 58 1.79 0.58 7.40
CA HIS A 58 1.74 0.76 8.85
C HIS A 58 0.88 -0.32 9.53
N PHE A 59 -0.33 -0.54 9.04
CA PHE A 59 -1.23 -1.56 9.59
C PHE A 59 -0.71 -2.99 9.38
N ALA A 60 -0.01 -3.24 8.26
CA ALA A 60 0.64 -4.53 8.06
C ALA A 60 1.71 -4.81 9.13
N LEU A 61 2.55 -3.81 9.46
CA LEU A 61 3.54 -3.95 10.53
C LEU A 61 2.90 -4.16 11.91
N ILE A 62 1.84 -3.40 12.23
CA ILE A 62 1.07 -3.58 13.47
C ILE A 62 0.48 -4.99 13.54
N SER A 63 -0.11 -5.47 12.45
CA SER A 63 -0.75 -6.80 12.42
C SER A 63 0.23 -7.95 12.60
N LEU A 64 1.50 -7.73 12.26
CA LEU A 64 2.60 -8.66 12.51
C LEU A 64 3.19 -8.55 13.92
N GLY A 65 2.70 -7.63 14.75
CA GLY A 65 3.21 -7.39 16.10
C GLY A 65 4.59 -6.72 16.12
N ILE A 66 4.95 -6.02 15.06
CA ILE A 66 6.22 -5.30 14.98
C ILE A 66 6.16 -4.04 15.85
N ASP A 67 7.15 -3.87 16.72
CA ASP A 67 7.29 -2.74 17.64
C ASP A 67 8.77 -2.35 17.83
N SER A 68 9.07 -1.57 18.85
CA SER A 68 10.42 -1.06 19.17
C SER A 68 11.49 -2.12 19.44
N ARG A 69 11.11 -3.39 19.59
CA ARG A 69 12.05 -4.51 19.79
C ARG A 69 12.62 -5.06 18.47
N TYR A 70 12.12 -4.58 17.34
CA TYR A 70 12.45 -5.12 16.02
C TYR A 70 13.31 -4.16 15.21
N ASP A 71 14.21 -4.74 14.43
CA ASP A 71 14.86 -4.13 13.29
C ASP A 71 14.13 -4.58 12.02
N VAL A 72 13.70 -3.63 11.20
CA VAL A 72 12.98 -3.93 9.96
C VAL A 72 13.82 -3.47 8.77
N MET A 73 14.25 -4.43 7.97
CA MET A 73 15.08 -4.16 6.81
C MET A 73 14.27 -3.62 5.65
N THR A 74 14.80 -2.59 4.99
CA THR A 74 14.21 -1.98 3.80
C THR A 74 15.27 -1.46 2.84
N THR A 75 14.85 -1.08 1.63
CA THR A 75 15.75 -0.47 0.64
C THR A 75 15.87 1.03 0.85
N GLN A 76 17.02 1.59 0.47
CA GLN A 76 17.23 3.04 0.38
C GLN A 76 16.51 3.65 -0.84
N PHE A 77 16.24 2.85 -1.86
CA PHE A 77 15.63 3.29 -3.11
C PHE A 77 14.12 3.01 -3.10
N SER A 78 13.38 3.84 -2.35
CA SER A 78 11.93 3.77 -2.25
C SER A 78 11.35 5.11 -1.80
N TRP A 79 10.03 5.22 -1.84
CA TRP A 79 9.31 6.36 -1.27
C TRP A 79 9.52 6.43 0.25
N ILE A 80 9.58 7.63 0.78
CA ILE A 80 9.85 7.88 2.21
C ILE A 80 8.92 7.10 3.15
N ALA A 81 7.68 6.86 2.76
CA ALA A 81 6.71 6.11 3.56
C ALA A 81 7.19 4.70 3.91
N THR A 82 8.01 4.07 3.06
CA THR A 82 8.55 2.72 3.31
C THR A 82 9.39 2.68 4.61
N ALA A 83 10.18 3.70 4.86
CA ALA A 83 10.98 3.79 6.10
C ALA A 83 10.18 4.41 7.26
N SER A 84 9.35 5.43 6.98
CA SER A 84 8.60 6.10 8.03
C SER A 84 7.54 5.20 8.69
N CYS A 85 6.91 4.28 7.94
CA CYS A 85 5.99 3.29 8.52
C CYS A 85 6.67 2.41 9.58
N ILE A 86 7.95 2.05 9.37
CA ILE A 86 8.73 1.29 10.33
C ILE A 86 8.96 2.11 11.61
N SER A 87 9.33 3.38 11.45
CA SER A 87 9.52 4.28 12.60
C SER A 87 8.21 4.58 13.33
N MET A 88 7.07 4.63 12.63
CA MET A 88 5.76 4.87 13.23
C MET A 88 5.32 3.77 14.20
N VAL A 89 5.72 2.52 13.98
CA VAL A 89 5.49 1.41 14.92
C VAL A 89 6.55 1.31 16.01
N GLY A 90 7.52 2.26 16.04
CA GLY A 90 8.62 2.29 16.99
C GLY A 90 9.80 1.39 16.63
N ALA A 91 9.72 0.62 15.55
CA ALA A 91 10.81 -0.24 15.09
C ALA A 91 11.95 0.59 14.46
N ARG A 92 13.14 0.00 14.40
CA ARG A 92 14.31 0.63 13.77
C ARG A 92 14.38 0.24 12.29
N PRO A 93 14.32 1.20 11.34
CA PRO A 93 14.57 0.91 9.94
C PRO A 93 16.06 0.61 9.71
N VAL A 94 16.35 -0.49 9.05
CA VAL A 94 17.69 -0.92 8.66
C VAL A 94 17.76 -0.91 7.14
N PHE A 95 18.64 -0.09 6.59
CA PHE A 95 18.73 0.11 5.15
C PHE A 95 19.75 -0.83 4.52
N CYS A 96 19.32 -1.59 3.51
CA CYS A 96 20.22 -2.31 2.62
C CYS A 96 20.43 -1.57 1.30
N GLU A 97 21.55 -1.81 0.67
CA GLU A 97 21.88 -1.22 -0.63
C GLU A 97 20.95 -1.79 -1.71
N PRO A 98 20.52 -0.97 -2.69
CA PRO A 98 19.79 -1.47 -3.84
C PRO A 98 20.78 -2.13 -4.82
N ASN A 99 20.32 -3.18 -5.49
CA ASN A 99 21.03 -3.74 -6.63
C ASN A 99 20.99 -2.74 -7.79
N ILE A 100 22.16 -2.41 -8.33
CA ILE A 100 22.31 -1.34 -9.33
C ILE A 100 21.62 -1.66 -10.68
N LEU A 101 21.35 -2.92 -10.96
CA LEU A 101 20.76 -3.33 -12.25
C LEU A 101 19.22 -3.29 -12.25
N ASN A 102 18.59 -3.55 -11.11
CA ASN A 102 17.14 -3.68 -11.04
C ASN A 102 16.48 -2.90 -9.90
N TYR A 103 17.28 -2.21 -9.08
CA TYR A 103 16.85 -1.39 -7.95
C TYR A 103 16.10 -2.13 -6.83
N HIS A 104 16.04 -3.46 -6.87
CA HIS A 104 15.56 -4.26 -5.73
C HIS A 104 16.58 -4.28 -4.60
N MET A 105 16.18 -4.80 -3.44
CA MET A 105 17.10 -5.02 -2.32
C MET A 105 18.21 -5.99 -2.76
N ASP A 106 19.46 -5.60 -2.53
CA ASP A 106 20.62 -6.43 -2.89
C ASP A 106 20.81 -7.55 -1.87
N LEU A 107 20.67 -8.80 -2.34
CA LEU A 107 20.80 -9.98 -1.48
C LEU A 107 22.19 -10.12 -0.84
N ASP A 108 23.23 -9.67 -1.53
CA ASP A 108 24.59 -9.73 -0.96
C ASP A 108 24.80 -8.64 0.08
N SER A 109 24.18 -7.48 -0.09
CA SER A 109 24.12 -6.46 0.98
C SER A 109 23.41 -7.01 2.22
N ILE A 110 22.28 -7.67 2.05
CA ILE A 110 21.52 -8.27 3.16
C ILE A 110 22.35 -9.32 3.92
N LYS A 111 23.11 -10.16 3.22
CA LYS A 111 23.96 -11.20 3.86
C LYS A 111 25.16 -10.64 4.64
N ARG A 112 25.58 -9.41 4.30
CA ARG A 112 26.70 -8.75 5.00
C ARG A 112 26.29 -8.04 6.30
N MET A 113 25.01 -7.85 6.50
CA MET A 113 24.41 -7.20 7.68
C MET A 113 24.18 -8.18 8.82
#